data_4e63f176748e5df2046baf464d7ea926
#
_entry.id   4e63f176748e5df2046baf464d7ea926
#
_cell.length_a   1.000
_cell.length_b   1.000
_cell.length_c   1.000
_cell.angle_alpha   90.00
_cell.angle_beta   90.00
_cell.angle_gamma   90.00
#
_symmetry.space_group_name_H-M   'P 1'
#
loop_
_entity.id
_entity.type
_entity.pdbx_description
1 polymer ?
#
loop_
_entity_poly.entity_id
_entity_poly.type
_entity_poly.pdbx_seq_one_letter_code
_entity_poly.pdbx_strand_id
1 'polypeptide(L)'
;MAQALDDLLDSLEDADDATREEAAKALAELANPATLDALIGACGDEFWSVRTRAGWGVAKIGGPKAIEALIVLFNDPIMEVRNEAVAAVVSLGAGQLDRLLAAMKDERWRVREHAAKACGDLHDSGAVDALIFACRDRDGAVKSAAAEALGKIGDPKAIPALVKL
;
A
#
# COMPACT_ATOMS: atom_id res chain seq x y z
N MET A 1 -11.38 -20.16 -21.61
CA MET A 1 -10.90 -18.93 -20.87
C MET A 1 -11.84 -18.56 -19.73
N ALA A 2 -13.16 -18.45 -19.94
CA ALA A 2 -14.09 -18.15 -18.82
C ALA A 2 -14.01 -19.21 -17.72
N GLN A 3 -14.14 -20.51 -18.04
CA GLN A 3 -14.06 -21.60 -17.07
C GLN A 3 -12.75 -21.56 -16.24
N ALA A 4 -11.60 -21.30 -16.87
CA ALA A 4 -10.32 -21.21 -16.15
C ALA A 4 -10.24 -20.00 -15.20
N LEU A 5 -10.98 -18.93 -15.47
CA LEU A 5 -11.09 -17.79 -14.58
C LEU A 5 -12.00 -18.12 -13.37
N ASP A 6 -13.11 -18.78 -13.63
CA ASP A 6 -14.04 -19.23 -12.58
C ASP A 6 -13.33 -20.22 -11.64
N ASP A 7 -12.56 -21.17 -12.19
CA ASP A 7 -11.77 -22.13 -11.39
C ASP A 7 -10.73 -21.42 -10.50
N LEU A 8 -10.09 -20.34 -10.98
CA LEU A 8 -9.17 -19.54 -10.17
C LEU A 8 -9.87 -18.72 -9.08
N LEU A 9 -11.06 -18.20 -9.37
CA LEU A 9 -11.86 -17.48 -8.37
C LEU A 9 -12.34 -18.45 -7.27
N ASP A 10 -12.77 -19.65 -7.61
CA ASP A 10 -13.13 -20.68 -6.63
C ASP A 10 -11.92 -21.09 -5.77
N SER A 11 -10.72 -21.16 -6.38
CA SER A 11 -9.49 -21.50 -5.67
C SER A 11 -9.05 -20.43 -4.67
N LEU A 12 -9.54 -19.18 -4.76
CA LEU A 12 -9.29 -18.16 -3.72
C LEU A 12 -10.03 -18.45 -2.41
N GLU A 13 -11.03 -19.31 -2.44
CA GLU A 13 -11.85 -19.71 -1.28
C GLU A 13 -11.48 -21.13 -0.78
N ASP A 14 -10.42 -21.74 -1.31
CA ASP A 14 -9.97 -23.07 -0.91
C ASP A 14 -9.52 -23.10 0.56
N ALA A 15 -9.68 -24.24 1.21
CA ALA A 15 -9.22 -24.44 2.59
C ALA A 15 -7.69 -24.43 2.73
N ASP A 16 -6.97 -24.80 1.66
CA ASP A 16 -5.52 -24.84 1.61
C ASP A 16 -4.92 -23.47 1.26
N ASP A 17 -4.08 -22.92 2.13
CA ASP A 17 -3.47 -21.60 1.97
C ASP A 17 -2.52 -21.52 0.77
N ALA A 18 -1.82 -22.61 0.43
CA ALA A 18 -0.97 -22.66 -0.76
C ALA A 18 -1.79 -22.59 -2.04
N THR A 19 -2.96 -23.22 -2.08
CA THR A 19 -3.90 -23.13 -3.20
C THR A 19 -4.42 -21.71 -3.35
N ARG A 20 -4.81 -21.04 -2.25
CA ARG A 20 -5.25 -19.64 -2.29
C ARG A 20 -4.13 -18.69 -2.74
N GLU A 21 -2.89 -18.92 -2.29
CA GLU A 21 -1.73 -18.12 -2.71
C GLU A 21 -1.46 -18.23 -4.22
N GLU A 22 -1.44 -19.44 -4.77
CA GLU A 22 -1.22 -19.65 -6.20
C GLU A 22 -2.38 -19.07 -7.03
N ALA A 23 -3.62 -19.16 -6.56
CA ALA A 23 -4.76 -18.53 -7.20
C ALA A 23 -4.64 -17.01 -7.22
N ALA A 24 -4.30 -16.38 -6.08
CA ALA A 24 -4.08 -14.94 -5.99
C ALA A 24 -2.96 -14.48 -6.93
N LYS A 25 -1.86 -15.24 -7.02
CA LYS A 25 -0.74 -14.97 -7.92
C LYS A 25 -1.17 -15.08 -9.39
N ALA A 26 -1.86 -16.14 -9.76
CA ALA A 26 -2.34 -16.33 -11.13
C ALA A 26 -3.32 -15.22 -11.55
N LEU A 27 -4.25 -14.82 -10.68
CA LEU A 27 -5.16 -13.70 -10.91
C LEU A 27 -4.41 -12.36 -11.03
N ALA A 28 -3.36 -12.16 -10.22
CA ALA A 28 -2.50 -11.00 -10.30
C ALA A 28 -1.72 -10.94 -11.64
N GLU A 29 -1.33 -12.08 -12.20
CA GLU A 29 -0.67 -12.16 -13.50
C GLU A 29 -1.63 -11.85 -14.65
N LEU A 30 -2.87 -12.32 -14.56
CA LEU A 30 -3.92 -12.03 -15.54
C LEU A 30 -4.30 -10.55 -15.57
N ALA A 31 -4.21 -9.85 -14.43
CA ALA A 31 -4.58 -8.44 -14.26
C ALA A 31 -5.95 -8.09 -14.88
N ASN A 32 -6.92 -9.00 -14.74
CA ASN A 32 -8.27 -8.82 -15.30
C ASN A 32 -9.10 -7.91 -14.40
N PRO A 33 -9.61 -6.75 -14.89
CA PRO A 33 -10.45 -5.85 -14.08
C PRO A 33 -11.66 -6.51 -13.43
N ALA A 34 -12.21 -7.57 -14.03
CA ALA A 34 -13.35 -8.31 -13.48
C ALA A 34 -13.02 -9.04 -12.16
N THR A 35 -11.73 -9.29 -11.87
CA THR A 35 -11.29 -9.98 -10.65
C THR A 35 -10.89 -9.03 -9.51
N LEU A 36 -11.02 -7.71 -9.72
CA LEU A 36 -10.59 -6.71 -8.74
C LEU A 36 -11.24 -6.90 -7.36
N ASP A 37 -12.56 -7.08 -7.33
CA ASP A 37 -13.27 -7.21 -6.05
C ASP A 37 -12.91 -8.53 -5.32
N ALA A 38 -12.65 -9.62 -6.05
CA ALA A 38 -12.16 -10.87 -5.46
C ALA A 38 -10.75 -10.72 -4.88
N LEU A 39 -9.84 -10.07 -5.60
CA LEU A 39 -8.49 -9.77 -5.10
C LEU A 39 -8.52 -8.80 -3.91
N ILE A 40 -9.42 -7.83 -3.88
CA ILE A 40 -9.63 -6.96 -2.71
C ILE A 40 -10.08 -7.81 -1.51
N GLY A 41 -10.99 -8.77 -1.71
CA GLY A 41 -11.38 -9.74 -0.67
C GLY A 41 -10.18 -10.53 -0.14
N ALA A 42 -9.34 -11.04 -1.03
CA ALA A 42 -8.13 -11.80 -0.68
C ALA A 42 -7.04 -10.95 0.02
N CYS A 43 -7.10 -9.62 -0.04
CA CYS A 43 -6.28 -8.75 0.82
C CYS A 43 -6.63 -8.88 2.31
N GLY A 44 -7.76 -9.51 2.66
CA GLY A 44 -8.17 -9.82 4.02
C GLY A 44 -7.92 -11.26 4.44
N ASP A 45 -7.23 -12.08 3.63
CA ASP A 45 -6.96 -13.48 3.92
C ASP A 45 -6.21 -13.66 5.26
N GLU A 46 -6.45 -14.76 5.94
CA GLU A 46 -5.73 -15.09 7.18
C GLU A 46 -4.24 -15.30 6.95
N PHE A 47 -3.84 -15.78 5.76
CA PHE A 47 -2.47 -16.06 5.42
C PHE A 47 -1.81 -14.86 4.76
N TRP A 48 -0.69 -14.42 5.31
CA TRP A 48 -0.03 -13.18 4.91
C TRP A 48 0.46 -13.16 3.45
N SER A 49 0.92 -14.33 2.92
CA SER A 49 1.39 -14.40 1.54
C SER A 49 0.26 -14.24 0.53
N VAL A 50 -0.95 -14.76 0.83
CA VAL A 50 -2.15 -14.52 0.03
C VAL A 50 -2.47 -13.02 -0.02
N ARG A 51 -2.47 -12.34 1.15
CA ARG A 51 -2.69 -10.88 1.20
C ARG A 51 -1.70 -10.11 0.35
N THR A 52 -0.42 -10.51 0.38
CA THR A 52 0.64 -9.87 -0.42
C THR A 52 0.41 -10.07 -1.92
N ARG A 53 0.12 -11.31 -2.36
CA ARG A 53 -0.16 -11.62 -3.78
C ARG A 53 -1.39 -10.87 -4.28
N ALA A 54 -2.44 -10.86 -3.48
CA ALA A 54 -3.66 -10.13 -3.78
C ALA A 54 -3.39 -8.61 -3.91
N GLY A 55 -2.61 -8.03 -3.00
CA GLY A 55 -2.22 -6.61 -3.06
C GLY A 55 -1.50 -6.25 -4.37
N TRP A 56 -0.58 -7.09 -4.83
CA TRP A 56 0.07 -6.90 -6.13
C TRP A 56 -0.91 -7.04 -7.30
N GLY A 57 -1.85 -7.99 -7.23
CA GLY A 57 -2.90 -8.11 -8.24
C GLY A 57 -3.80 -6.88 -8.30
N VAL A 58 -4.20 -6.38 -7.14
CA VAL A 58 -4.97 -5.14 -7.00
C VAL A 58 -4.20 -3.95 -7.61
N ALA A 59 -2.89 -3.83 -7.35
CA ALA A 59 -2.06 -2.77 -7.92
C ALA A 59 -1.97 -2.87 -9.45
N LYS A 60 -1.78 -4.06 -10.01
CA LYS A 60 -1.70 -4.26 -11.47
C LYS A 60 -2.99 -3.87 -12.18
N ILE A 61 -4.14 -4.13 -11.57
CA ILE A 61 -5.44 -3.72 -12.13
C ILE A 61 -5.62 -2.21 -11.98
N GLY A 62 -5.25 -1.65 -10.84
CA GLY A 62 -5.29 -0.22 -10.59
C GLY A 62 -6.71 0.32 -10.35
N GLY A 63 -6.82 1.65 -10.46
CA GLY A 63 -8.08 2.36 -10.26
C GLY A 63 -8.33 2.83 -8.81
N PRO A 64 -9.42 3.58 -8.58
CA PRO A 64 -9.68 4.19 -7.27
C PRO A 64 -9.85 3.19 -6.12
N LYS A 65 -10.49 2.05 -6.35
CA LYS A 65 -10.66 0.99 -5.35
C LYS A 65 -9.33 0.33 -4.98
N ALA A 66 -8.38 0.24 -5.93
CA ALA A 66 -7.11 -0.41 -5.71
C ALA A 66 -6.27 0.32 -4.65
N ILE A 67 -6.12 1.64 -4.77
CA ILE A 67 -5.33 2.40 -3.79
C ILE A 67 -5.96 2.36 -2.39
N GLU A 68 -7.29 2.37 -2.29
CA GLU A 68 -7.99 2.27 -1.00
C GLU A 68 -7.73 0.92 -0.33
N ALA A 69 -7.81 -0.17 -1.09
CA ALA A 69 -7.50 -1.52 -0.59
C ALA A 69 -6.03 -1.65 -0.15
N LEU A 70 -5.09 -1.10 -0.91
CA LEU A 70 -3.66 -1.11 -0.56
C LEU A 70 -3.36 -0.29 0.70
N ILE A 71 -4.03 0.85 0.90
CA ILE A 71 -3.89 1.65 2.13
C ILE A 71 -4.38 0.87 3.36
N VAL A 72 -5.40 0.01 3.22
CA VAL A 72 -5.82 -0.86 4.32
C VAL A 72 -4.68 -1.78 4.77
N LEU A 73 -3.91 -2.32 3.83
CA LEU A 73 -2.75 -3.18 4.12
C LEU A 73 -1.61 -2.44 4.84
N PHE A 74 -1.56 -1.11 4.87
CA PHE A 74 -0.59 -0.36 5.67
C PHE A 74 -0.73 -0.60 7.17
N ASN A 75 -1.86 -1.14 7.63
CA ASN A 75 -2.07 -1.52 9.02
C ASN A 75 -1.92 -3.03 9.28
N ASP A 76 -1.46 -3.79 8.31
CA ASP A 76 -1.30 -5.23 8.46
C ASP A 76 -0.41 -5.58 9.69
N PRO A 77 -0.70 -6.63 10.45
CA PRO A 77 0.16 -7.06 11.55
C PRO A 77 1.56 -7.48 11.06
N ILE A 78 1.68 -8.03 9.86
CA ILE A 78 2.93 -8.50 9.27
C ILE A 78 3.63 -7.35 8.55
N MET A 79 4.89 -7.12 8.89
CA MET A 79 5.67 -6.01 8.36
C MET A 79 5.91 -6.16 6.84
N GLU A 80 6.14 -7.38 6.39
CA GLU A 80 6.35 -7.71 4.98
C GLU A 80 5.14 -7.29 4.14
N VAL A 81 3.91 -7.57 4.60
CA VAL A 81 2.68 -7.16 3.92
C VAL A 81 2.58 -5.65 3.81
N ARG A 82 2.92 -4.92 4.89
CA ARG A 82 2.91 -3.45 4.88
C ARG A 82 3.90 -2.88 3.87
N ASN A 83 5.13 -3.42 3.85
CA ASN A 83 6.18 -2.95 2.94
C ASN A 83 5.83 -3.24 1.48
N GLU A 84 5.31 -4.44 1.20
CA GLU A 84 4.84 -4.79 -0.15
C GLU A 84 3.65 -3.93 -0.59
N ALA A 85 2.75 -3.58 0.33
CA ALA A 85 1.67 -2.65 0.03
C ALA A 85 2.18 -1.24 -0.33
N VAL A 86 3.23 -0.75 0.34
CA VAL A 86 3.89 0.52 -0.05
C VAL A 86 4.46 0.41 -1.46
N ALA A 87 5.22 -0.65 -1.76
CA ALA A 87 5.78 -0.88 -3.09
C ALA A 87 4.68 -0.99 -4.16
N ALA A 88 3.58 -1.67 -3.85
CA ALA A 88 2.41 -1.77 -4.72
C ALA A 88 1.77 -0.39 -5.00
N VAL A 89 1.61 0.45 -3.97
CA VAL A 89 1.12 1.84 -4.14
C VAL A 89 2.06 2.67 -5.00
N VAL A 90 3.37 2.57 -4.75
CA VAL A 90 4.39 3.29 -5.54
C VAL A 90 4.35 2.85 -7.00
N SER A 91 4.10 1.57 -7.29
CA SER A 91 3.98 1.04 -8.65
C SER A 91 2.80 1.63 -9.44
N LEU A 92 1.75 2.14 -8.75
CA LEU A 92 0.65 2.87 -9.38
C LEU A 92 1.08 4.25 -9.93
N GLY A 93 2.26 4.73 -9.54
CA GLY A 93 2.81 6.00 -10.01
C GLY A 93 2.13 7.25 -9.46
N ALA A 94 2.38 8.37 -10.13
CA ALA A 94 1.81 9.67 -9.77
C ALA A 94 0.27 9.66 -9.87
N GLY A 95 -0.39 10.44 -9.00
CA GLY A 95 -1.86 10.53 -8.95
C GLY A 95 -2.47 9.93 -7.69
N GLN A 96 -1.64 9.32 -6.82
CA GLN A 96 -2.11 8.76 -5.56
C GLN A 96 -1.95 9.73 -4.37
N LEU A 97 -1.35 10.89 -4.61
CA LEU A 97 -0.95 11.84 -3.58
C LEU A 97 -2.10 12.22 -2.63
N ASP A 98 -3.25 12.62 -3.16
CA ASP A 98 -4.38 13.05 -2.32
C ASP A 98 -4.83 11.97 -1.34
N ARG A 99 -4.83 10.70 -1.77
CA ARG A 99 -5.18 9.56 -0.92
C ARG A 99 -4.12 9.26 0.13
N LEU A 100 -2.85 9.39 -0.24
CA LEU A 100 -1.75 9.25 0.70
C LEU A 100 -1.74 10.38 1.74
N LEU A 101 -2.01 11.62 1.33
CA LEU A 101 -2.16 12.76 2.24
C LEU A 101 -3.33 12.57 3.21
N ALA A 102 -4.43 11.96 2.75
CA ALA A 102 -5.53 11.56 3.62
C ALA A 102 -5.11 10.45 4.60
N ALA A 103 -4.39 9.42 4.13
CA ALA A 103 -3.88 8.32 4.95
C ALA A 103 -2.86 8.79 6.00
N MET A 104 -2.10 9.85 5.75
CA MET A 104 -1.22 10.48 6.74
C MET A 104 -1.97 11.13 7.92
N LYS A 105 -3.30 11.21 7.86
CA LYS A 105 -4.17 11.70 8.95
C LYS A 105 -4.94 10.58 9.65
N ASP A 106 -4.71 9.31 9.30
CA ASP A 106 -5.40 8.15 9.88
C ASP A 106 -5.12 8.05 11.39
N GLU A 107 -6.07 7.52 12.15
CA GLU A 107 -5.91 7.31 13.60
C GLU A 107 -4.80 6.28 13.90
N ARG A 108 -4.63 5.28 13.06
CA ARG A 108 -3.67 4.20 13.18
C ARG A 108 -2.29 4.68 12.76
N TRP A 109 -1.34 4.63 13.66
CA TRP A 109 0.02 5.13 13.39
C TRP A 109 0.73 4.39 12.25
N ARG A 110 0.49 3.08 12.08
CA ARG A 110 1.08 2.31 10.98
C ARG A 110 0.62 2.82 9.62
N VAL A 111 -0.65 3.20 9.49
CA VAL A 111 -1.17 3.78 8.25
C VAL A 111 -0.47 5.09 7.94
N ARG A 112 -0.33 5.99 8.94
CA ARG A 112 0.39 7.26 8.78
C ARG A 112 1.86 7.06 8.42
N GLU A 113 2.54 6.12 9.10
CA GLU A 113 3.94 5.76 8.83
C GLU A 113 4.14 5.31 7.39
N HIS A 114 3.35 4.34 6.92
CA HIS A 114 3.51 3.76 5.59
C HIS A 114 3.03 4.71 4.48
N ALA A 115 2.05 5.57 4.76
CA ALA A 115 1.68 6.66 3.86
C ALA A 115 2.82 7.68 3.69
N ALA A 116 3.52 8.03 4.77
CA ALA A 116 4.70 8.89 4.69
C ALA A 116 5.83 8.23 3.89
N LYS A 117 6.11 6.94 4.10
CA LYS A 117 7.07 6.16 3.30
C LYS A 117 6.72 6.17 1.81
N ALA A 118 5.45 5.89 1.47
CA ALA A 118 4.99 5.90 0.09
C ALA A 118 5.18 7.28 -0.57
N CYS A 119 4.88 8.37 0.14
CA CYS A 119 5.12 9.73 -0.35
C CYS A 119 6.61 9.98 -0.64
N GLY A 120 7.49 9.49 0.23
CA GLY A 120 8.94 9.60 0.03
C GLY A 120 9.43 8.82 -1.20
N ASP A 121 8.95 7.59 -1.37
CA ASP A 121 9.34 6.69 -2.47
C ASP A 121 8.79 7.16 -3.83
N LEU A 122 7.66 7.87 -3.83
CA LEU A 122 7.13 8.54 -5.02
C LEU A 122 7.90 9.80 -5.41
N HIS A 123 8.77 10.33 -4.53
CA HIS A 123 9.50 11.59 -4.72
C HIS A 123 8.59 12.79 -5.08
N ASP A 124 7.33 12.78 -4.59
CA ASP A 124 6.36 13.82 -4.92
C ASP A 124 6.51 15.02 -3.99
N SER A 125 6.95 16.16 -4.55
CA SER A 125 7.13 17.40 -3.80
C SER A 125 5.84 17.97 -3.21
N GLY A 126 4.67 17.57 -3.71
CA GLY A 126 3.37 17.93 -3.15
C GLY A 126 3.13 17.38 -1.74
N ALA A 127 3.92 16.35 -1.32
CA ALA A 127 3.84 15.79 0.02
C ALA A 127 4.64 16.58 1.08
N VAL A 128 5.52 17.49 0.68
CA VAL A 128 6.51 18.13 1.57
C VAL A 128 5.87 18.80 2.79
N ASP A 129 4.81 19.59 2.62
CA ASP A 129 4.15 20.27 3.74
C ASP A 129 3.50 19.30 4.73
N ALA A 130 2.88 18.24 4.24
CA ALA A 130 2.29 17.21 5.08
C ALA A 130 3.36 16.40 5.82
N LEU A 131 4.47 16.10 5.18
CA LEU A 131 5.62 15.42 5.80
C LEU A 131 6.30 16.29 6.87
N ILE A 132 6.46 17.59 6.62
CA ILE A 132 6.95 18.55 7.64
C ILE A 132 6.03 18.53 8.86
N PHE A 133 4.72 18.46 8.67
CA PHE A 133 3.76 18.34 9.76
C PHE A 133 3.93 17.00 10.49
N ALA A 134 4.08 15.89 9.75
CA ALA A 134 4.25 14.54 10.28
C ALA A 134 5.56 14.36 11.08
N CYS A 135 6.58 15.20 10.86
CA CYS A 135 7.77 15.26 11.72
C CYS A 135 7.46 15.62 13.18
N ARG A 136 6.25 16.10 13.47
CA ARG A 136 5.75 16.39 14.81
C ARG A 136 4.67 15.40 15.28
N ASP A 137 4.53 14.26 14.61
CA ASP A 137 3.55 13.25 14.97
C ASP A 137 3.76 12.77 16.42
N ARG A 138 2.68 12.33 17.06
CA ARG A 138 2.74 11.73 18.41
C ARG A 138 3.53 10.42 18.45
N ASP A 139 3.61 9.71 17.31
CA ASP A 139 4.30 8.43 17.19
C ASP A 139 5.71 8.60 16.58
N GLY A 140 6.70 7.94 17.21
CA GLY A 140 8.10 8.04 16.80
C GLY A 140 8.38 7.44 15.44
N ALA A 141 7.69 6.34 15.07
CA ALA A 141 7.87 5.71 13.77
C ALA A 141 7.37 6.62 12.64
N VAL A 142 6.25 7.32 12.86
CA VAL A 142 5.72 8.30 11.90
C VAL A 142 6.70 9.47 11.72
N LYS A 143 7.27 9.99 12.82
CA LYS A 143 8.30 11.05 12.74
C LYS A 143 9.50 10.61 11.91
N SER A 144 10.02 9.42 12.20
CA SER A 144 11.17 8.87 11.47
C SER A 144 10.88 8.67 9.99
N ALA A 145 9.71 8.09 9.66
CA ALA A 145 9.30 7.89 8.27
C ALA A 145 9.14 9.21 7.52
N ALA A 146 8.57 10.24 8.17
CA ALA A 146 8.41 11.56 7.58
C ALA A 146 9.76 12.23 7.30
N ALA A 147 10.71 12.14 8.24
CA ALA A 147 12.05 12.69 8.05
C ALA A 147 12.81 11.99 6.91
N GLU A 148 12.72 10.64 6.85
CA GLU A 148 13.30 9.86 5.76
C GLU A 148 12.68 10.24 4.42
N ALA A 149 11.34 10.34 4.36
CA ALA A 149 10.62 10.73 3.16
C ALA A 149 11.03 12.13 2.67
N LEU A 150 11.17 13.11 3.57
CA LEU A 150 11.66 14.45 3.22
C LEU A 150 13.10 14.40 2.68
N GLY A 151 13.94 13.53 3.26
CA GLY A 151 15.30 13.30 2.73
C GLY A 151 15.31 12.72 1.33
N LYS A 152 14.41 11.77 1.02
CA LYS A 152 14.26 11.19 -0.33
C LYS A 152 13.77 12.21 -1.35
N ILE A 153 12.80 13.06 -0.97
CA ILE A 153 12.26 14.11 -1.85
C ILE A 153 13.32 15.20 -2.09
N GLY A 154 14.13 15.56 -1.09
CA GLY A 154 15.23 16.49 -1.21
C GLY A 154 14.82 17.96 -1.37
N ASP A 155 13.59 18.36 -1.02
CA ASP A 155 13.15 19.74 -1.10
C ASP A 155 13.79 20.59 0.01
N PRO A 156 14.49 21.71 -0.32
CA PRO A 156 15.12 22.60 0.68
C PRO A 156 14.14 23.15 1.73
N LYS A 157 12.86 23.23 1.44
CA LYS A 157 11.81 23.65 2.38
C LYS A 157 11.76 22.77 3.63
N ALA A 158 12.22 21.52 3.54
CA ALA A 158 12.27 20.58 4.65
C ALA A 158 13.38 20.86 5.69
N ILE A 159 14.46 21.57 5.30
CA ILE A 159 15.65 21.75 6.13
C ILE A 159 15.31 22.30 7.53
N PRO A 160 14.49 23.37 7.71
CA PRO A 160 14.20 23.89 9.04
C PRO A 160 13.44 22.92 9.95
N ALA A 161 12.70 21.98 9.38
CA ALA A 161 11.98 20.96 10.13
C ALA A 161 12.91 19.82 10.55
N LEU A 162 13.79 19.37 9.64
CA LEU A 162 14.74 18.29 9.87
C LEU A 162 15.81 18.65 10.93
N VAL A 163 16.27 19.90 10.95
CA VAL A 163 17.28 20.37 11.94
C VAL A 163 16.69 20.42 13.38
N LYS A 164 15.38 20.41 13.53
CA LYS A 164 14.70 20.51 14.84
C LYS A 164 14.25 19.16 15.42
N LEU A 165 14.49 18.06 14.71
CA LEU A 165 14.20 16.70 15.18
C LEU A 165 15.27 16.21 16.14
#